data_a16805179a48c8146ff66598808dc24a
#
_entry.id   a16805179a48c8146ff66598808dc24a
#
_cell.length_a   1.000
_cell.length_b   1.000
_cell.length_c   1.000
_cell.angle_alpha   90.00
_cell.angle_beta   90.00
_cell.angle_gamma   90.00
#
_symmetry.space_group_name_H-M   'P 1'
#
loop_
_entity.id
_entity.type
_entity.pdbx_description
1 polymer ?
#
loop_
_entity_poly.entity_id
_entity_poly.type
_entity_poly.pdbx_seq_one_letter_code
_entity_poly.pdbx_strand_id
1 'polypeptide(L)'
;LYLIDEKGGLGRWADLGFVALDRPDVVEEKGFLAIDHLTNNVMRGTMQRTADFYKKVFGFTEVRYFDIRGVATGLTSYALRSPCGRFCIPINEGREDASQIEEYLREYRGPGVQHLAFLTNDIIASLEAMKQGTIETLDIDDDYYKTVFDRVPNVTEDRATLQRLQVLIDGDAEGYLLQIFTKNLLGPIFVE
;
A
#
# COMPACT_ATOMS: atom_id res chain seq x y z
N LEU A 1 8.76 -13.88 12.00
CA LEU A 1 7.40 -13.43 12.34
C LEU A 1 7.29 -13.27 13.85
N TYR A 2 6.91 -12.09 14.30
CA TYR A 2 6.64 -11.83 15.71
C TYR A 2 5.12 -11.73 15.90
N LEU A 3 4.59 -12.42 16.91
CA LEU A 3 3.21 -12.30 17.34
C LEU A 3 3.22 -11.60 18.71
N ILE A 4 2.53 -10.47 18.79
CA ILE A 4 2.53 -9.64 20.00
C ILE A 4 1.11 -9.59 20.55
N ASP A 5 0.95 -9.95 21.83
CA ASP A 5 -0.30 -9.82 22.55
C ASP A 5 -0.37 -8.46 23.25
N GLU A 6 -1.31 -7.62 22.84
CA GLU A 6 -1.49 -6.25 23.36
C GLU A 6 -2.22 -6.20 24.72
N LYS A 7 -2.60 -7.31 25.32
CA LYS A 7 -3.35 -7.32 26.60
C LYS A 7 -2.65 -6.62 27.78
N GLY A 8 -1.35 -6.37 27.66
CA GLY A 8 -0.57 -5.65 28.66
C GLY A 8 -0.29 -4.19 28.31
N GLY A 9 -0.80 -3.68 27.17
CA GLY A 9 -0.46 -2.35 26.68
C GLY A 9 1.03 -2.16 26.38
N LEU A 10 1.48 -0.90 26.35
CA LEU A 10 2.89 -0.57 26.05
C LEU A 10 3.88 -1.10 27.10
N GLY A 11 3.45 -1.39 28.34
CA GLY A 11 4.30 -1.97 29.38
C GLY A 11 4.87 -3.34 29.00
N ARG A 12 4.19 -4.07 28.13
CA ARG A 12 4.64 -5.37 27.62
C ARG A 12 5.93 -5.29 26.79
N TRP A 13 6.18 -4.17 26.15
CA TRP A 13 7.41 -3.96 25.39
C TRP A 13 8.65 -3.95 26.29
N ALA A 14 8.52 -3.41 27.52
CA ALA A 14 9.58 -3.45 28.51
C ALA A 14 9.92 -4.89 28.94
N ASP A 15 8.90 -5.75 29.09
CA ASP A 15 9.08 -7.17 29.41
C ASP A 15 9.84 -7.93 28.32
N LEU A 16 9.76 -7.45 27.07
CA LEU A 16 10.49 -8.00 25.92
C LEU A 16 11.88 -7.38 25.74
N GLY A 17 12.32 -6.53 26.67
CA GLY A 17 13.64 -5.88 26.65
C GLY A 17 13.71 -4.59 25.82
N PHE A 18 12.59 -4.03 25.39
CA PHE A 18 12.56 -2.71 24.76
C PHE A 18 12.69 -1.63 25.83
N VAL A 19 13.56 -0.67 25.58
CA VAL A 19 13.76 0.49 26.45
C VAL A 19 13.20 1.72 25.76
N ALA A 20 12.40 2.51 26.48
CA ALA A 20 11.91 3.78 25.95
C ALA A 20 13.08 4.71 25.63
N LEU A 21 13.00 5.44 24.54
CA LEU A 21 13.98 6.46 24.19
C LEU A 21 13.82 7.67 25.14
N ASP A 22 14.94 8.21 25.62
CA ASP A 22 14.94 9.42 26.46
C ASP A 22 14.39 10.65 25.74
N ARG A 23 14.53 10.66 24.42
CA ARG A 23 13.97 11.68 23.53
C ARG A 23 13.34 10.98 22.32
N PRO A 24 12.09 10.58 22.41
CA PRO A 24 11.40 10.07 21.22
C PRO A 24 11.34 11.21 20.20
N ASP A 25 11.78 10.94 18.97
CA ASP A 25 11.53 11.85 17.85
C ASP A 25 10.01 11.87 17.62
N VAL A 26 9.38 12.91 18.13
CA VAL A 26 7.97 13.14 17.88
C VAL A 26 7.85 13.77 16.51
N VAL A 27 7.43 12.99 15.55
CA VAL A 27 7.09 13.48 14.21
C VAL A 27 5.69 14.10 14.30
N GLU A 28 5.54 15.30 13.71
CA GLU A 28 4.21 15.90 13.58
C GLU A 28 3.24 14.95 12.87
N GLU A 29 2.01 14.90 13.34
CA GLU A 29 0.95 14.10 12.73
C GLU A 29 0.73 14.53 11.28
N LYS A 30 0.64 13.57 10.37
CA LYS A 30 0.41 13.77 8.94
C LYS A 30 -0.99 13.29 8.50
N GLY A 31 -1.87 13.01 9.46
CA GLY A 31 -3.25 12.58 9.20
C GLY A 31 -3.40 11.09 8.86
N PHE A 32 -2.37 10.28 9.09
CA PHE A 32 -2.48 8.83 8.90
C PHE A 32 -3.24 8.18 10.06
N LEU A 33 -4.23 7.37 9.73
CA LEU A 33 -5.15 6.74 10.70
C LEU A 33 -4.75 5.31 11.04
N ALA A 34 -4.36 4.55 10.04
CA ALA A 34 -4.05 3.13 10.15
C ALA A 34 -3.24 2.65 8.95
N ILE A 35 -2.63 1.48 9.08
CA ILE A 35 -2.17 0.70 7.94
C ILE A 35 -3.40 -0.01 7.37
N ASP A 36 -3.75 0.29 6.12
CA ASP A 36 -4.87 -0.33 5.41
C ASP A 36 -4.48 -1.71 4.88
N HIS A 37 -3.34 -1.77 4.21
CA HIS A 37 -2.85 -3.05 3.69
C HIS A 37 -1.31 -3.12 3.56
N LEU A 38 -0.82 -4.35 3.41
CA LEU A 38 0.56 -4.68 3.10
C LEU A 38 0.58 -5.56 1.84
N THR A 39 1.00 -5.01 0.72
CA THR A 39 1.06 -5.75 -0.53
C THR A 39 2.32 -6.61 -0.60
N ASN A 40 2.14 -7.89 -0.81
CA ASN A 40 3.21 -8.87 -0.94
C ASN A 40 3.43 -9.24 -2.40
N ASN A 41 4.67 -9.18 -2.87
CA ASN A 41 5.06 -9.77 -4.13
C ASN A 41 5.63 -11.16 -3.90
N VAL A 42 5.20 -12.11 -4.71
CA VAL A 42 5.62 -13.51 -4.59
C VAL A 42 6.14 -14.06 -5.92
N MET A 43 6.94 -15.11 -5.82
CA MET A 43 7.46 -15.82 -6.99
C MET A 43 6.32 -16.41 -7.81
N ARG A 44 6.48 -16.41 -9.13
CA ARG A 44 5.51 -17.01 -10.05
C ARG A 44 5.17 -18.46 -9.66
N GLY A 45 3.88 -18.79 -9.66
CA GLY A 45 3.34 -20.09 -9.26
C GLY A 45 3.23 -20.30 -7.74
N THR A 46 3.51 -19.28 -6.91
CA THR A 46 3.45 -19.43 -5.44
C THR A 46 2.35 -18.62 -4.76
N MET A 47 1.60 -17.81 -5.51
CA MET A 47 0.53 -16.96 -4.97
C MET A 47 -0.52 -17.77 -4.20
N GLN A 48 -1.02 -18.85 -4.78
CA GLN A 48 -2.04 -19.69 -4.14
C GLN A 48 -1.52 -20.29 -2.83
N ARG A 49 -0.27 -20.79 -2.82
CA ARG A 49 0.33 -21.35 -1.60
C ARG A 49 0.47 -20.30 -0.51
N THR A 50 0.86 -19.08 -0.87
CA THR A 50 0.99 -17.96 0.07
C THR A 50 -0.38 -17.55 0.60
N ALA A 51 -1.40 -17.43 -0.25
CA ALA A 51 -2.77 -17.15 0.16
C ALA A 51 -3.31 -18.23 1.11
N ASP A 52 -3.10 -19.50 0.80
CA ASP A 52 -3.51 -20.62 1.64
C ASP A 52 -2.83 -20.60 3.02
N PHE A 53 -1.58 -20.15 3.09
CA PHE A 53 -0.90 -19.97 4.38
C PHE A 53 -1.63 -18.95 5.26
N TYR A 54 -1.94 -17.76 4.74
CA TYR A 54 -2.68 -16.75 5.50
C TYR A 54 -4.09 -17.20 5.87
N LYS A 55 -4.78 -17.90 4.97
CA LYS A 55 -6.11 -18.45 5.22
C LYS A 55 -6.09 -19.50 6.34
N LYS A 56 -5.17 -20.46 6.25
CA LYS A 56 -5.12 -21.61 7.17
C LYS A 56 -4.55 -21.26 8.54
N VAL A 57 -3.53 -20.41 8.59
CA VAL A 57 -2.83 -20.09 9.84
C VAL A 57 -3.49 -18.93 10.58
N PHE A 58 -3.93 -17.91 9.87
CA PHE A 58 -4.44 -16.67 10.47
C PHE A 58 -5.93 -16.42 10.23
N GLY A 59 -6.62 -17.32 9.53
CA GLY A 59 -8.06 -17.20 9.27
C GLY A 59 -8.44 -16.06 8.32
N PHE A 60 -7.50 -15.60 7.48
CA PHE A 60 -7.81 -14.61 6.46
C PHE A 60 -8.85 -15.14 5.49
N THR A 61 -9.67 -14.26 4.94
CA THR A 61 -10.67 -14.56 3.92
C THR A 61 -10.34 -13.87 2.61
N GLU A 62 -10.64 -14.51 1.51
CA GLU A 62 -10.49 -13.92 0.20
C GLU A 62 -11.60 -12.88 -0.02
N VAL A 63 -11.22 -11.66 -0.41
CA VAL A 63 -12.16 -10.57 -0.71
C VAL A 63 -12.28 -10.36 -2.20
N ARG A 64 -11.17 -10.49 -2.95
CA ARG A 64 -11.15 -10.26 -4.39
C ARG A 64 -9.95 -10.95 -5.05
N TYR A 65 -10.18 -11.38 -6.27
CA TYR A 65 -9.15 -11.85 -7.20
C TYR A 65 -9.12 -10.93 -8.41
N PHE A 66 -7.94 -10.48 -8.80
CA PHE A 66 -7.75 -9.62 -9.96
C PHE A 66 -6.84 -10.27 -10.98
N ASP A 67 -7.25 -10.21 -12.22
CA ASP A 67 -6.43 -10.46 -13.40
C ASP A 67 -6.20 -9.12 -14.10
N ILE A 68 -5.11 -8.45 -13.76
CA ILE A 68 -4.80 -7.13 -14.29
C ILE A 68 -3.86 -7.28 -15.47
N ARG A 69 -4.30 -6.77 -16.63
CA ARG A 69 -3.51 -6.72 -17.85
C ARG A 69 -3.19 -5.27 -18.16
N GLY A 70 -1.93 -4.87 -17.95
CA GLY A 70 -1.40 -3.58 -18.40
C GLY A 70 -1.08 -3.58 -19.89
N VAL A 71 -0.61 -2.43 -20.39
CA VAL A 71 -0.21 -2.28 -21.80
C VAL A 71 1.01 -3.14 -22.14
N ALA A 72 1.95 -3.29 -21.21
CA ALA A 72 3.20 -4.01 -21.42
C ALA A 72 3.31 -5.29 -20.58
N THR A 73 2.76 -5.32 -19.37
CA THR A 73 2.86 -6.45 -18.43
C THR A 73 1.56 -6.65 -17.68
N GLY A 74 1.31 -7.89 -17.22
CA GLY A 74 0.16 -8.27 -16.41
C GLY A 74 0.57 -8.79 -15.04
N LEU A 75 -0.35 -8.72 -14.10
CA LEU A 75 -0.21 -9.35 -12.81
C LEU A 75 -1.51 -10.04 -12.40
N THR A 76 -1.37 -10.99 -11.52
CA THR A 76 -2.49 -11.62 -10.83
C THR A 76 -2.40 -11.22 -9.37
N SER A 77 -3.51 -10.83 -8.77
CA SER A 77 -3.56 -10.41 -7.38
C SER A 77 -4.69 -11.11 -6.61
N TYR A 78 -4.35 -11.55 -5.42
CA TYR A 78 -5.29 -12.03 -4.41
C TYR A 78 -5.38 -11.01 -3.28
N ALA A 79 -6.55 -10.43 -3.05
CA ALA A 79 -6.77 -9.59 -1.88
C ALA A 79 -7.36 -10.42 -0.74
N LEU A 80 -6.61 -10.53 0.35
CA LEU A 80 -7.00 -11.22 1.57
C LEU A 80 -7.32 -10.21 2.66
N ARG A 81 -8.39 -10.46 3.43
CA ARG A 81 -8.80 -9.65 4.58
C ARG A 81 -8.63 -10.43 5.86
N SER A 82 -8.10 -9.76 6.88
CA SER A 82 -7.98 -10.31 8.24
C SER A 82 -9.34 -10.61 8.87
N PRO A 83 -9.43 -11.55 9.83
CA PRO A 83 -10.68 -11.89 10.53
C PRO A 83 -11.33 -10.68 11.23
N CYS A 84 -10.55 -9.73 11.71
CA CYS A 84 -11.07 -8.50 12.32
C CYS A 84 -11.57 -7.47 11.30
N GLY A 85 -11.34 -7.68 10.00
CA GLY A 85 -11.77 -6.80 8.92
C GLY A 85 -11.00 -5.49 8.75
N ARG A 86 -9.99 -5.26 9.59
CA ARG A 86 -9.25 -3.97 9.63
C ARG A 86 -8.00 -3.92 8.77
N PHE A 87 -7.59 -5.04 8.22
CA PHE A 87 -6.30 -5.16 7.57
C PHE A 87 -6.39 -6.09 6.37
N CYS A 88 -5.76 -5.69 5.27
CA CYS A 88 -5.72 -6.48 4.05
C CYS A 88 -4.28 -6.85 3.68
N ILE A 89 -4.14 -7.97 2.99
CA ILE A 89 -2.89 -8.42 2.37
C ILE A 89 -3.18 -8.76 0.91
N PRO A 90 -2.96 -7.84 -0.02
CA PRO A 90 -2.86 -8.18 -1.42
C PRO A 90 -1.61 -9.01 -1.68
N ILE A 91 -1.73 -10.07 -2.47
CA ILE A 91 -0.61 -10.92 -2.89
C ILE A 91 -0.53 -10.85 -4.40
N ASN A 92 0.57 -10.36 -4.93
CA ASN A 92 0.80 -10.16 -6.35
C ASN A 92 1.79 -11.17 -6.91
N GLU A 93 1.48 -11.68 -8.09
CA GLU A 93 2.32 -12.58 -8.87
C GLU A 93 2.46 -12.02 -10.29
N GLY A 94 3.70 -11.86 -10.75
CA GLY A 94 4.01 -11.40 -12.10
C GLY A 94 3.72 -12.49 -13.14
N ARG A 95 3.29 -12.08 -14.34
CA ARG A 95 3.06 -12.99 -15.46
C ARG A 95 4.24 -13.09 -16.41
N GLU A 96 4.93 -11.98 -16.60
CA GLU A 96 6.06 -11.84 -17.52
C GLU A 96 7.36 -11.57 -16.77
N ASP A 97 8.48 -11.99 -17.36
CA ASP A 97 9.82 -11.84 -16.76
C ASP A 97 10.29 -10.39 -16.67
N ALA A 98 9.68 -9.48 -17.41
CA ALA A 98 9.98 -8.04 -17.42
C ALA A 98 8.95 -7.21 -16.63
N SER A 99 8.27 -7.79 -15.65
CA SER A 99 7.29 -7.07 -14.81
C SER A 99 7.95 -6.36 -13.63
N GLN A 100 7.30 -5.31 -13.12
CA GLN A 100 7.73 -4.63 -11.88
C GLN A 100 7.81 -5.59 -10.69
N ILE A 101 7.00 -6.65 -10.67
CA ILE A 101 7.05 -7.68 -9.63
C ILE A 101 8.37 -8.45 -9.69
N GLU A 102 8.80 -8.84 -10.89
CA GLU A 102 10.08 -9.54 -11.08
C GLU A 102 11.30 -8.64 -10.80
N GLU A 103 11.20 -7.33 -11.08
CA GLU A 103 12.21 -6.35 -10.67
C GLU A 103 12.32 -6.27 -9.16
N TYR A 104 11.19 -6.16 -8.46
CA TYR A 104 11.14 -6.20 -7.01
C TYR A 104 11.77 -7.48 -6.45
N LEU A 105 11.37 -8.66 -6.95
CA LEU A 105 11.87 -9.94 -6.47
C LEU A 105 13.39 -10.10 -6.63
N ARG A 106 13.94 -9.56 -7.72
CA ARG A 106 15.40 -9.55 -7.94
C ARG A 106 16.13 -8.63 -6.98
N GLU A 107 15.64 -7.41 -6.78
CA GLU A 107 16.27 -6.41 -5.92
C GLU A 107 16.13 -6.81 -4.45
N TYR A 108 14.96 -7.21 -4.02
CA TYR A 108 14.66 -7.67 -2.65
C TYR A 108 15.28 -9.04 -2.36
N ARG A 109 15.67 -9.80 -3.38
CA ARG A 109 16.23 -11.16 -3.34
C ARG A 109 15.25 -12.20 -2.82
N GLY A 110 13.98 -12.08 -3.18
CA GLY A 110 12.92 -13.02 -2.83
C GLY A 110 11.56 -12.39 -2.64
N PRO A 111 10.56 -13.18 -2.20
CA PRO A 111 9.22 -12.66 -1.90
C PRO A 111 9.23 -11.81 -0.64
N GLY A 112 8.36 -10.80 -0.60
CA GLY A 112 8.24 -9.92 0.55
C GLY A 112 7.22 -8.81 0.37
N VAL A 113 7.16 -7.90 1.33
CA VAL A 113 6.29 -6.73 1.28
C VAL A 113 6.84 -5.72 0.29
N GLN A 114 6.07 -5.42 -0.76
CA GLN A 114 6.40 -4.40 -1.76
C GLN A 114 6.06 -3.01 -1.26
N HIS A 115 4.87 -2.82 -0.69
CA HIS A 115 4.45 -1.54 -0.14
C HIS A 115 3.54 -1.67 1.07
N LEU A 116 3.52 -0.58 1.84
CA LEU A 116 2.59 -0.35 2.93
C LEU A 116 1.64 0.76 2.51
N ALA A 117 0.34 0.53 2.60
CA ALA A 117 -0.65 1.56 2.37
C ALA A 117 -1.19 2.12 3.68
N PHE A 118 -1.17 3.43 3.81
CA PHE A 118 -1.75 4.15 4.93
C PHE A 118 -3.10 4.74 4.56
N LEU A 119 -4.08 4.54 5.43
CA LEU A 119 -5.37 5.19 5.30
C LEU A 119 -5.33 6.61 5.87
N THR A 120 -5.90 7.55 5.15
CA THR A 120 -6.16 8.91 5.62
C THR A 120 -7.61 9.31 5.34
N ASN A 121 -8.16 10.24 6.14
CA ASN A 121 -9.47 10.84 5.85
C ASN A 121 -9.38 11.99 4.83
N ASP A 122 -8.18 12.55 4.64
CA ASP A 122 -7.95 13.69 3.75
C ASP A 122 -6.54 13.59 3.18
N ILE A 123 -6.47 13.01 1.99
CA ILE A 123 -5.19 12.82 1.30
C ILE A 123 -4.54 14.16 0.94
N ILE A 124 -5.34 15.19 0.63
CA ILE A 124 -4.82 16.52 0.29
C ILE A 124 -4.12 17.14 1.49
N ALA A 125 -4.79 17.14 2.65
CA ALA A 125 -4.22 17.65 3.89
C ALA A 125 -2.96 16.86 4.31
N SER A 126 -2.99 15.53 4.18
CA SER A 126 -1.84 14.66 4.47
C SER A 126 -0.63 15.01 3.57
N LEU A 127 -0.85 15.15 2.27
CA LEU A 127 0.22 15.49 1.32
C LEU A 127 0.78 16.89 1.53
N GLU A 128 -0.07 17.88 1.83
CA GLU A 128 0.40 19.24 2.17
C GLU A 128 1.25 19.22 3.45
N ALA A 129 0.87 18.43 4.45
CA ALA A 129 1.65 18.26 5.67
C ALA A 129 2.99 17.52 5.43
N MET A 130 3.08 16.69 4.39
CA MET A 130 4.29 15.96 4.01
C MET A 130 5.27 16.81 3.19
N LYS A 131 4.84 17.88 2.54
CA LYS A 131 5.70 18.72 1.67
C LYS A 131 6.94 19.29 2.34
N GLN A 132 6.95 19.40 3.66
CA GLN A 132 8.11 19.86 4.41
C GLN A 132 9.15 18.75 4.66
N GLY A 133 8.83 17.53 4.29
CA GLY A 133 9.69 16.36 4.42
C GLY A 133 10.54 16.08 3.19
N THR A 134 11.35 15.03 3.29
CA THR A 134 12.24 14.56 2.22
C THR A 134 11.65 13.39 1.41
N ILE A 135 10.39 13.03 1.66
CA ILE A 135 9.74 11.91 0.98
C ILE A 135 9.25 12.39 -0.39
N GLU A 136 9.78 11.76 -1.42
CA GLU A 136 9.38 12.02 -2.79
C GLU A 136 8.29 11.04 -3.25
N THR A 137 7.30 11.57 -3.95
CA THR A 137 6.25 10.77 -4.61
C THR A 137 6.62 10.46 -6.07
N LEU A 138 5.91 9.52 -6.67
CA LEU A 138 6.04 9.25 -8.09
C LEU A 138 5.54 10.45 -8.91
N ASP A 139 6.24 10.73 -10.01
CA ASP A 139 5.84 11.76 -10.96
C ASP A 139 4.75 11.19 -11.88
N ILE A 140 3.63 11.87 -11.98
CA ILE A 140 2.49 11.49 -12.83
C ILE A 140 2.43 12.45 -14.02
N ASP A 141 2.34 11.88 -15.23
CA ASP A 141 2.23 12.64 -16.45
C ASP A 141 0.94 13.50 -16.47
N ASP A 142 1.04 14.74 -16.89
CA ASP A 142 -0.10 15.65 -17.01
C ASP A 142 -1.19 15.13 -17.98
N ASP A 143 -0.83 14.29 -18.94
CA ASP A 143 -1.79 13.66 -19.85
C ASP A 143 -2.75 12.71 -19.14
N TYR A 144 -2.35 12.14 -18.01
CA TYR A 144 -3.23 11.34 -17.15
C TYR A 144 -4.46 12.16 -16.70
N TYR A 145 -4.24 13.41 -16.27
CA TYR A 145 -5.32 14.28 -15.76
C TYR A 145 -6.26 14.81 -16.85
N LYS A 146 -5.88 14.72 -18.12
CA LYS A 146 -6.77 15.07 -19.23
C LYS A 146 -7.91 14.09 -19.44
N THR A 147 -7.73 12.83 -19.00
CA THR A 147 -8.67 11.74 -19.28
C THR A 147 -9.29 11.10 -18.03
N VAL A 148 -8.61 11.15 -16.88
CA VAL A 148 -9.08 10.46 -15.67
C VAL A 148 -10.44 10.98 -15.19
N PHE A 149 -10.70 12.28 -15.30
CA PHE A 149 -11.96 12.88 -14.87
C PHE A 149 -13.16 12.56 -15.78
N ASP A 150 -12.91 12.10 -17.01
CA ASP A 150 -13.97 11.56 -17.87
C ASP A 150 -14.30 10.13 -17.48
N ARG A 151 -13.30 9.36 -17.03
CA ARG A 151 -13.47 8.00 -16.52
C ARG A 151 -14.13 7.98 -15.14
N VAL A 152 -13.78 8.94 -14.27
CA VAL A 152 -14.27 9.06 -12.89
C VAL A 152 -14.91 10.44 -12.68
N PRO A 153 -16.13 10.67 -13.20
CA PRO A 153 -16.74 12.01 -13.24
C PRO A 153 -17.26 12.52 -11.89
N ASN A 154 -17.41 11.62 -10.91
CA ASN A 154 -17.96 11.87 -9.57
C ASN A 154 -16.93 12.34 -8.55
N VAL A 155 -15.68 12.60 -8.95
CA VAL A 155 -14.66 13.20 -8.09
C VAL A 155 -15.10 14.58 -7.62
N THR A 156 -15.09 14.79 -6.30
CA THR A 156 -15.58 16.02 -5.65
C THR A 156 -14.47 16.99 -5.27
N GLU A 157 -13.25 16.52 -5.17
CA GLU A 157 -12.06 17.31 -4.82
C GLU A 157 -11.67 18.23 -5.97
N ASP A 158 -10.99 19.33 -5.64
CA ASP A 158 -10.50 20.27 -6.65
C ASP A 158 -9.49 19.63 -7.60
N ARG A 159 -9.84 19.56 -8.88
CA ARG A 159 -9.06 18.88 -9.93
C ARG A 159 -7.65 19.46 -10.08
N ALA A 160 -7.50 20.78 -9.97
CA ALA A 160 -6.20 21.44 -10.05
C ALA A 160 -5.30 21.07 -8.86
N THR A 161 -5.89 20.91 -7.68
CA THR A 161 -5.18 20.46 -6.48
C THR A 161 -4.73 19.02 -6.61
N LEU A 162 -5.59 18.11 -7.08
CA LEU A 162 -5.24 16.71 -7.31
C LEU A 162 -4.09 16.58 -8.33
N GLN A 163 -4.14 17.32 -9.43
CA GLN A 163 -3.05 17.34 -10.42
C GLN A 163 -1.76 17.92 -9.82
N ARG A 164 -1.82 19.04 -9.13
CA ARG A 164 -0.66 19.68 -8.49
C ARG A 164 0.01 18.78 -7.44
N LEU A 165 -0.77 17.96 -6.74
CA LEU A 165 -0.30 17.02 -5.75
C LEU A 165 0.01 15.63 -6.33
N GLN A 166 -0.23 15.45 -7.63
CA GLN A 166 0.00 14.20 -8.35
C GLN A 166 -0.76 13.00 -7.78
N VAL A 167 -1.99 13.24 -7.30
CA VAL A 167 -2.88 12.23 -6.74
C VAL A 167 -3.48 11.39 -7.86
N LEU A 168 -3.34 10.09 -7.77
CA LEU A 168 -3.99 9.14 -8.65
C LEU A 168 -5.44 8.91 -8.23
N ILE A 169 -6.29 8.70 -9.20
CA ILE A 169 -7.73 8.51 -9.04
C ILE A 169 -8.09 7.16 -9.65
N ASP A 170 -8.62 6.26 -8.88
CA ASP A 170 -9.15 5.00 -9.36
C ASP A 170 -10.63 4.85 -9.00
N GLY A 171 -11.39 4.19 -9.87
CA GLY A 171 -12.83 4.02 -9.68
C GLY A 171 -13.61 4.20 -10.97
N ASP A 172 -14.90 4.41 -10.79
CA ASP A 172 -15.89 4.57 -11.85
C ASP A 172 -16.99 5.57 -11.42
N ALA A 173 -18.13 5.58 -12.13
CA ALA A 173 -19.25 6.45 -11.82
C ALA A 173 -19.97 6.11 -10.49
N GLU A 174 -19.74 4.93 -9.91
CA GLU A 174 -20.37 4.49 -8.66
C GLU A 174 -19.54 4.86 -7.43
N GLY A 175 -18.20 4.93 -7.58
CA GLY A 175 -17.31 5.29 -6.49
C GLY A 175 -15.86 5.43 -6.92
N TYR A 176 -15.07 6.14 -6.13
CA TYR A 176 -13.65 6.33 -6.39
C TYR A 176 -12.83 6.30 -5.11
N LEU A 177 -11.55 6.07 -5.29
CA LEU A 177 -10.52 6.26 -4.27
C LEU A 177 -9.43 7.18 -4.81
N LEU A 178 -8.78 7.88 -3.91
CA LEU A 178 -7.62 8.70 -4.17
C LEU A 178 -6.40 8.02 -3.57
N GLN A 179 -5.31 7.95 -4.31
CA GLN A 179 -4.08 7.29 -3.87
C GLN A 179 -2.85 7.99 -4.44
N ILE A 180 -1.72 7.80 -3.78
CA ILE A 180 -0.42 8.28 -4.23
C ILE A 180 0.65 7.30 -3.79
N PHE A 181 1.73 7.21 -4.54
CA PHE A 181 2.84 6.32 -4.23
C PHE A 181 4.11 7.13 -4.04
N THR A 182 4.90 6.78 -3.04
CA THR A 182 6.25 7.32 -2.90
C THR A 182 7.21 6.65 -3.89
N LYS A 183 8.32 7.29 -4.16
CA LYS A 183 9.49 6.57 -4.68
C LYS A 183 9.95 5.54 -3.67
N ASN A 184 10.80 4.62 -4.08
CA ASN A 184 11.34 3.61 -3.17
C ASN A 184 12.04 4.26 -1.97
N LEU A 185 11.66 3.86 -0.77
CA LEU A 185 12.20 4.42 0.48
C LEU A 185 13.26 3.51 1.12
N LEU A 186 13.09 2.20 1.01
CA LEU A 186 13.99 1.22 1.60
C LEU A 186 14.17 0.03 0.63
N GLY A 187 15.28 0.05 -0.13
CA GLY A 187 15.42 -0.89 -1.26
C GLY A 187 14.24 -0.75 -2.20
N PRO A 188 13.60 -1.83 -2.67
CA PRO A 188 12.46 -1.75 -3.58
C PRO A 188 11.12 -1.53 -2.86
N ILE A 189 11.11 -1.15 -1.59
CA ILE A 189 9.89 -0.94 -0.79
C ILE A 189 9.47 0.52 -0.86
N PHE A 190 8.18 0.76 -1.09
CA PHE A 190 7.57 2.08 -1.11
C PHE A 190 6.32 2.16 -0.21
N VAL A 191 5.74 3.35 -0.11
CA VAL A 191 4.52 3.64 0.65
C VAL A 191 3.43 4.18 -0.27
N GLU A 192 2.21 3.78 0.01
CA GLU A 192 0.97 4.25 -0.60
C GLU A 192 0.16 5.09 0.38
#